data_7f895144dca37e72525335d3699afff5
#
_entry.id   7f895144dca37e72525335d3699afff5
#
_cell.length_a   1.000
_cell.length_b   1.000
_cell.length_c   1.000
_cell.angle_alpha   90.00
_cell.angle_beta   90.00
_cell.angle_gamma   90.00
#
_symmetry.space_group_name_H-M   'P 1'
#
loop_
_entity.id
_entity.type
_entity.pdbx_description
1 polymer ?
#
loop_
_entity_poly.entity_id
_entity_poly.type
_entity_poly.pdbx_seq_one_letter_code
_entity_poly.pdbx_strand_id
1 'polypeptide(L)'
;MDLSINEGTLVVTGGPGDTPQNAIVIKKTPRGLSAAGAETMLLGKWFGERGRTWTLKRQEMVQLEGRTYDTYDVVLGDGSEKRLYFDVTDWLNLMAPARC
;
A
#
# COMPACT_ATOMS: atom_id res chain seq x y z
N MET A 1 14.40 0.20 -7.52
CA MET A 1 13.66 1.29 -8.15
C MET A 1 12.85 2.02 -7.10
N ASP A 2 13.06 3.31 -7.00
CA ASP A 2 12.26 4.11 -6.09
C ASP A 2 10.92 4.45 -6.70
N LEU A 3 9.89 4.35 -5.87
CA LEU A 3 8.58 4.83 -6.18
C LEU A 3 8.34 6.10 -5.35
N SER A 4 8.13 7.21 -6.01
CA SER A 4 7.91 8.47 -5.32
C SER A 4 6.78 9.22 -6.01
N ILE A 5 5.68 9.41 -5.29
CA ILE A 5 4.48 10.06 -5.81
C ILE A 5 4.05 11.12 -4.80
N ASN A 6 3.77 12.30 -5.31
CA ASN A 6 3.23 13.38 -4.49
C ASN A 6 2.12 14.06 -5.27
N GLU A 7 0.88 13.62 -5.04
CA GLU A 7 -0.30 14.20 -5.66
C GLU A 7 -1.13 14.88 -4.57
N GLY A 8 -1.14 16.20 -4.60
CA GLY A 8 -1.74 16.95 -3.52
C GLY A 8 -1.03 16.62 -2.22
N THR A 9 -1.71 15.91 -1.31
CA THR A 9 -1.12 15.51 -0.04
C THR A 9 -0.84 14.00 0.05
N LEU A 10 -0.92 13.28 -1.07
CA LEU A 10 -0.54 11.87 -1.09
C LEU A 10 0.97 11.77 -1.27
N VAL A 11 1.64 11.18 -0.28
CA VAL A 11 3.09 10.99 -0.32
C VAL A 11 3.38 9.51 -0.18
N VAL A 12 3.97 8.92 -1.21
CA VAL A 12 4.30 7.51 -1.29
C VAL A 12 5.74 7.36 -1.76
N THR A 13 6.52 6.55 -1.08
CA THR A 13 7.92 6.29 -1.43
C THR A 13 8.20 4.80 -1.35
N GLY A 14 9.42 4.41 -1.70
CA GLY A 14 9.87 3.02 -1.59
C GLY A 14 9.43 2.17 -2.77
N GLY A 15 9.29 0.90 -2.53
CA GLY A 15 8.93 -0.07 -3.55
C GLY A 15 10.11 -0.91 -3.99
N PRO A 16 9.83 -1.92 -4.82
CA PRO A 16 8.58 -2.21 -5.53
C PRO A 16 7.47 -2.88 -4.71
N GLY A 17 7.70 -3.23 -3.44
CA GLY A 17 6.68 -3.78 -2.57
C GLY A 17 6.62 -5.29 -2.51
N ASP A 18 7.57 -5.98 -3.11
CA ASP A 18 7.57 -7.45 -3.16
C ASP A 18 8.05 -8.09 -1.87
N THR A 19 8.71 -7.33 -1.01
CA THR A 19 9.19 -7.80 0.29
C THR A 19 8.96 -6.71 1.34
N PRO A 20 8.97 -7.05 2.64
CA PRO A 20 8.89 -6.01 3.68
C PRO A 20 10.03 -5.01 3.60
N GLN A 21 11.23 -5.45 3.21
CA GLN A 21 12.38 -4.55 3.09
C GLN A 21 12.23 -3.57 1.93
N ASN A 22 11.49 -3.96 0.92
CA ASN A 22 11.22 -3.13 -0.26
C ASN A 22 9.77 -2.67 -0.29
N ALA A 23 9.16 -2.52 0.86
CA ALA A 23 7.75 -2.12 0.95
C ALA A 23 7.52 -0.75 0.32
N ILE A 24 6.31 -0.59 -0.21
CA ILE A 24 5.82 0.71 -0.64
C ILE A 24 5.40 1.45 0.62
N VAL A 25 5.98 2.61 0.86
CA VAL A 25 5.76 3.36 2.10
C VAL A 25 4.72 4.44 1.86
N ILE A 26 3.58 4.33 2.52
CA ILE A 26 2.56 5.38 2.50
C ILE A 26 2.82 6.29 3.69
N LYS A 27 3.27 7.50 3.42
CA LYS A 27 3.61 8.46 4.45
C LYS A 27 2.46 9.37 4.81
N LYS A 28 1.70 9.79 3.81
CA LYS A 28 0.63 10.75 4.01
C LYS A 28 -0.43 10.58 2.93
N THR A 29 -1.70 10.74 3.31
CA THR A 29 -2.81 10.70 2.37
C THR A 29 -3.59 12.01 2.42
N PRO A 30 -4.28 12.38 1.33
CA PRO A 30 -5.15 13.55 1.36
C PRO A 30 -6.29 13.36 2.36
N ARG A 31 -6.86 14.46 2.78
CA ARG A 31 -8.02 14.43 3.67
C ARG A 31 -9.14 13.59 3.03
N GLY A 32 -9.71 12.69 3.80
CA GLY A 32 -10.79 11.85 3.32
C GLY A 32 -10.34 10.57 2.63
N LEU A 33 -9.03 10.38 2.44
CA LEU A 33 -8.50 9.16 1.84
C LEU A 33 -7.73 8.39 2.90
N SER A 34 -8.15 7.15 3.15
CA SER A 34 -7.43 6.26 4.06
C SER A 34 -6.22 5.64 3.38
N ALA A 35 -5.33 5.03 4.17
CA ALA A 35 -4.22 4.27 3.60
C ALA A 35 -4.75 3.17 2.69
N ALA A 36 -5.79 2.44 3.12
CA ALA A 36 -6.38 1.39 2.31
C ALA A 36 -6.90 1.93 0.97
N GLY A 37 -7.53 3.10 0.99
CA GLY A 37 -7.99 3.75 -0.24
C GLY A 37 -6.85 4.10 -1.17
N ALA A 38 -5.76 4.64 -0.61
CA ALA A 38 -4.56 4.95 -1.40
C ALA A 38 -3.94 3.68 -1.99
N GLU A 39 -3.85 2.61 -1.21
CA GLU A 39 -3.32 1.33 -1.65
C GLU A 39 -4.11 0.78 -2.83
N THR A 40 -5.44 0.79 -2.71
CA THR A 40 -6.32 0.32 -3.79
C THR A 40 -6.15 1.16 -5.05
N MET A 41 -6.00 2.46 -4.89
CA MET A 41 -5.77 3.36 -6.02
C MET A 41 -4.45 3.03 -6.72
N LEU A 42 -3.39 2.77 -5.95
CA LEU A 42 -2.09 2.42 -6.50
C LEU A 42 -2.13 1.07 -7.22
N LEU A 43 -2.82 0.08 -6.64
CA LEU A 43 -2.99 -1.21 -7.30
C LEU A 43 -3.70 -1.05 -8.64
N GLY A 44 -4.72 -0.20 -8.69
CA GLY A 44 -5.41 0.10 -9.94
C GLY A 44 -4.50 0.75 -10.97
N LYS A 45 -3.60 1.62 -10.51
CA LYS A 45 -2.64 2.28 -11.39
C LYS A 45 -1.65 1.30 -12.00
N TRP A 46 -1.21 0.32 -11.21
CA TRP A 46 -0.16 -0.60 -11.65
C TRP A 46 -0.70 -1.80 -12.40
N PHE A 47 -1.86 -2.30 -12.01
CA PHE A 47 -2.39 -3.56 -12.54
C PHE A 47 -3.65 -3.39 -13.36
N GLY A 48 -4.22 -2.19 -13.38
CA GLY A 48 -5.42 -1.91 -14.15
C GLY A 48 -6.69 -2.08 -13.33
N GLU A 49 -7.76 -2.40 -13.99
CA GLU A 49 -9.09 -2.42 -13.38
C GLU A 49 -9.30 -3.68 -12.56
N ARG A 50 -9.63 -3.50 -11.29
CA ARG A 50 -9.92 -4.61 -10.38
C ARG A 50 -11.09 -5.44 -10.90
N GLY A 51 -10.94 -6.75 -10.86
CA GLY A 51 -11.95 -7.68 -11.36
C GLY A 51 -11.81 -7.98 -12.86
N ARG A 52 -10.96 -7.23 -13.55
CA ARG A 52 -10.70 -7.48 -14.99
C ARG A 52 -9.27 -7.89 -15.23
N THR A 53 -8.31 -7.05 -14.83
CA THR A 53 -6.88 -7.34 -15.06
C THR A 53 -6.20 -7.86 -13.81
N TRP A 54 -6.85 -7.77 -12.67
CA TRP A 54 -6.37 -8.37 -11.43
C TRP A 54 -7.54 -8.56 -10.48
N THR A 55 -7.38 -9.50 -9.55
CA THR A 55 -8.36 -9.72 -8.48
C THR A 55 -7.63 -9.80 -7.16
N LEU A 56 -8.32 -9.42 -6.09
CA LEU A 56 -7.76 -9.50 -4.74
C LEU A 56 -8.07 -10.86 -4.14
N LYS A 57 -7.02 -11.59 -3.77
CA LYS A 57 -7.16 -12.91 -3.15
C LYS A 57 -7.21 -12.79 -1.62
N ARG A 58 -6.35 -11.94 -1.05
CA ARG A 58 -6.25 -11.78 0.40
C ARG A 58 -5.66 -10.42 0.73
N GLN A 59 -6.15 -9.87 1.83
CA GLN A 59 -5.59 -8.66 2.41
C GLN A 59 -5.43 -8.88 3.90
N GLU A 60 -4.26 -8.52 4.43
CA GLU A 60 -3.98 -8.68 5.84
C GLU A 60 -3.15 -7.51 6.35
N MET A 61 -3.25 -7.25 7.64
CA MET A 61 -2.35 -6.32 8.32
C MET A 61 -1.40 -7.14 9.19
N VAL A 62 -0.10 -6.94 9.01
CA VAL A 62 0.91 -7.66 9.77
C VAL A 62 1.88 -6.69 10.41
N GLN A 63 2.44 -7.09 11.55
CA GLN A 63 3.45 -6.31 12.25
C GLN A 63 4.74 -7.09 12.28
N LEU A 64 5.80 -6.47 11.82
CA LEU A 64 7.12 -7.06 11.74
C LEU A 64 8.16 -6.03 12.21
N GLU A 65 8.92 -6.38 13.24
CA GLU A 65 10.04 -5.57 13.72
C GLU A 65 9.65 -4.11 13.97
N GLY A 66 8.50 -3.91 14.61
CA GLY A 66 8.04 -2.59 15.00
C GLY A 66 7.38 -1.80 13.90
N ARG A 67 7.23 -2.36 12.71
CA ARG A 67 6.55 -1.71 11.61
C ARG A 67 5.27 -2.43 11.25
N THR A 68 4.30 -1.67 10.75
CA THR A 68 2.99 -2.20 10.37
C THR A 68 2.85 -2.16 8.85
N TYR A 69 2.47 -3.30 8.28
CA TYR A 69 2.32 -3.45 6.84
C TYR A 69 0.92 -3.91 6.50
N ASP A 70 0.34 -3.34 5.45
CA ASP A 70 -0.81 -3.92 4.79
C ASP A 70 -0.30 -4.79 3.66
N THR A 71 -0.72 -6.06 3.63
CA THR A 71 -0.31 -6.97 2.56
C THR A 71 -1.49 -7.28 1.67
N TYR A 72 -1.22 -7.35 0.38
CA TYR A 72 -2.21 -7.67 -0.63
C TYR A 72 -1.70 -8.84 -1.46
N ASP A 73 -2.46 -9.93 -1.46
CA ASP A 73 -2.23 -11.04 -2.38
C ASP A 73 -3.18 -10.85 -3.56
N VAL A 74 -2.63 -10.65 -4.73
CA VAL A 74 -3.41 -10.39 -5.94
C VAL A 74 -3.14 -11.47 -6.97
N VAL A 75 -4.14 -11.74 -7.81
CA VAL A 75 -4.02 -12.62 -8.95
C VAL A 75 -4.14 -11.76 -10.20
N LEU A 76 -3.14 -11.84 -11.05
CA LEU A 76 -3.09 -11.04 -12.27
C LEU A 76 -3.81 -11.75 -13.41
N GLY A 77 -4.04 -11.03 -14.51
CA GLY A 77 -4.79 -11.55 -15.62
C GLY A 77 -4.22 -12.79 -16.28
N ASP A 78 -2.90 -13.01 -16.14
CA ASP A 78 -2.24 -14.21 -16.65
C ASP A 78 -2.28 -15.38 -15.67
N GLY A 79 -2.96 -15.24 -14.53
CA GLY A 79 -3.06 -16.26 -13.50
C GLY A 79 -1.95 -16.26 -12.49
N SER A 80 -0.92 -15.43 -12.66
CA SER A 80 0.16 -15.35 -11.68
C SER A 80 -0.33 -14.66 -10.40
N GLU A 81 0.29 -15.02 -9.29
CA GLU A 81 -0.01 -14.42 -7.99
C GLU A 81 1.13 -13.53 -7.54
N LYS A 82 0.79 -12.46 -6.85
CA LYS A 82 1.78 -11.51 -6.38
C LYS A 82 1.38 -11.00 -5.01
N ARG A 83 2.37 -10.89 -4.11
CA ARG A 83 2.14 -10.27 -2.79
C ARG A 83 2.82 -8.92 -2.77
N LEU A 84 2.10 -7.92 -2.26
CA LEU A 84 2.59 -6.56 -2.13
C LEU A 84 2.53 -6.14 -0.67
N TYR A 85 3.59 -5.45 -0.23
CA TYR A 85 3.70 -4.92 1.12
C TYR A 85 3.63 -3.40 1.08
N PHE A 86 2.68 -2.85 1.82
CA PHE A 86 2.57 -1.40 2.01
C PHE A 86 2.91 -1.10 3.46
N ASP A 87 3.95 -0.34 3.70
CA ASP A 87 4.33 0.08 5.05
C ASP A 87 3.49 1.30 5.41
N VAL A 88 2.62 1.13 6.38
CA VAL A 88 1.69 2.19 6.79
C VAL A 88 2.03 2.74 8.17
N THR A 89 3.22 2.42 8.68
CA THR A 89 3.63 2.84 10.02
C THR A 89 3.58 4.35 10.19
N ASP A 90 4.20 5.07 9.25
CA ASP A 90 4.25 6.53 9.34
C ASP A 90 2.86 7.15 9.20
N TRP A 91 2.04 6.59 8.31
CA TRP A 91 0.66 7.06 8.13
C TRP A 91 -0.16 6.87 9.41
N LEU A 92 -0.04 5.70 10.04
CA LEU A 92 -0.76 5.42 11.28
C LEU A 92 -0.34 6.37 12.39
N ASN A 93 0.96 6.66 12.50
CA ASN A 93 1.46 7.59 13.51
C ASN A 93 0.96 9.00 13.25
N LEU A 94 0.92 9.42 11.99
CA LEU A 94 0.43 10.74 11.62
C LEU A 94 -1.05 10.90 11.91
N MET A 95 -1.84 9.85 11.69
CA MET A 95 -3.30 9.88 11.87
C MET A 95 -3.72 9.53 13.28
N ALA A 96 -2.80 9.04 14.13
CA ALA A 96 -3.13 8.70 15.50
C ALA A 96 -3.58 9.94 16.27
N PRO A 97 -4.57 9.80 17.17
CA PRO A 97 -4.92 10.93 18.04
C PRO A 97 -3.74 11.35 18.87
N ALA A 98 -3.67 12.64 19.18
CA ALA A 98 -2.64 13.14 20.07
C ALA A 98 -2.72 12.40 21.41
N ARG A 99 -1.57 11.93 21.88
CA ARG A 99 -1.49 11.24 23.17
C ARG A 99 -0.83 12.13 24.18
N CYS A 100 -1.42 12.18 25.33
CA CYS A 100 -0.87 12.96 26.42
C CYS A 100 -0.29 12.05 27.46
#